data_1b7b251b7fe7e9df899b79486897c8df
#
_entry.id   1b7b251b7fe7e9df899b79486897c8df
#
_cell.length_a   1.000
_cell.length_b   1.000
_cell.length_c   1.000
_cell.angle_alpha   90.00
_cell.angle_beta   90.00
_cell.angle_gamma   90.00
#
_symmetry.space_group_name_H-M   'P 1'
#
loop_
_entity.id
_entity.type
_entity.pdbx_description
1 polymer ?
#
loop_
_entity_poly.entity_id
_entity_poly.type
_entity_poly.pdbx_seq_one_letter_code
_entity_poly.pdbx_strand_id
1 'polypeptide(L)'
;MRMDEILKKRRWIVRRRLEGRKVDEIASALRINEKTVDRWWSVYRKQGWAGLQVKSRRNRSYRRTPESTIQLVLHLRRERLWGPNRIEGYLHNYASSEITRISHRTIHKILIKAGLNNPIVKPRRIWGKRRFERPHSNSLWQADYKLTEQDEWMISFLDDHSRFIPGSRVHHNPTAEHAIKLLEESVRQYGKPDQILTDRGTQFYPARGGISEFTEFCTGNGIQHIVTSVRRPSTIGKIEAFHKAYTYEAWIYLTHKEFVNYWNYERPHQGIGYLYPADVYFRDLTHHSG
;
A
#
# COMPACT_ATOMS: atom_id res chain seq x y z
N MET A 1 -14.42 -3.32 33.21
CA MET A 1 -14.75 -2.80 34.56
C MET A 1 -14.41 -1.32 34.58
N ARG A 2 -15.38 -0.43 34.86
CA ARG A 2 -15.18 1.03 34.85
C ARG A 2 -14.26 1.45 35.99
N MET A 3 -13.49 2.52 35.81
CA MET A 3 -12.53 3.02 36.83
C MET A 3 -13.20 3.30 38.18
N ASP A 4 -14.43 3.77 38.16
CA ASP A 4 -15.23 4.00 39.36
C ASP A 4 -15.55 2.75 40.18
N GLU A 5 -15.79 1.62 39.51
CA GLU A 5 -16.02 0.34 40.20
C GLU A 5 -14.78 -0.18 40.91
N ILE A 6 -13.61 0.01 40.29
CA ILE A 6 -12.34 -0.36 40.91
C ILE A 6 -12.08 0.46 42.18
N LEU A 7 -12.34 1.77 42.12
CA LEU A 7 -12.15 2.67 43.24
C LEU A 7 -13.15 2.32 44.36
N LYS A 8 -14.40 2.05 44.05
CA LYS A 8 -15.42 1.61 45.03
C LYS A 8 -15.00 0.33 45.75
N LYS A 9 -14.53 -0.68 45.03
CA LYS A 9 -14.03 -1.94 45.61
C LYS A 9 -12.84 -1.71 46.57
N ARG A 10 -11.87 -0.88 46.18
CA ARG A 10 -10.70 -0.57 47.05
C ARG A 10 -11.13 0.14 48.33
N ARG A 11 -12.04 1.13 48.23
CA ARG A 11 -12.57 1.87 49.36
C ARG A 11 -13.39 0.94 50.28
N TRP A 12 -14.15 0.01 49.74
CA TRP A 12 -14.92 -0.96 50.49
C TRP A 12 -14.00 -1.88 51.30
N ILE A 13 -12.92 -2.42 50.71
CA ILE A 13 -11.90 -3.24 51.39
C ILE A 13 -11.36 -2.49 52.60
N VAL A 14 -10.95 -1.24 52.43
CA VAL A 14 -10.35 -0.43 53.50
C VAL A 14 -11.37 -0.14 54.60
N ARG A 15 -12.62 0.21 54.28
CA ARG A 15 -13.69 0.44 55.28
C ARG A 15 -13.94 -0.80 56.12
N ARG A 16 -14.01 -1.99 55.54
CA ARG A 16 -14.20 -3.25 56.28
C ARG A 16 -13.02 -3.57 57.17
N ARG A 17 -11.80 -3.25 56.74
CA ARG A 17 -10.61 -3.40 57.60
C ARG A 17 -10.62 -2.43 58.79
N LEU A 18 -11.10 -1.19 58.63
CA LEU A 18 -11.30 -0.21 59.67
C LEU A 18 -12.36 -0.64 60.71
N GLU A 19 -13.39 -1.37 60.24
CA GLU A 19 -14.42 -1.97 61.08
C GLU A 19 -13.98 -3.25 61.82
N GLY A 20 -12.69 -3.62 61.67
CA GLY A 20 -12.10 -4.78 62.38
C GLY A 20 -12.36 -6.13 61.69
N ARG A 21 -12.92 -6.18 60.49
CA ARG A 21 -13.16 -7.45 59.77
C ARG A 21 -11.84 -8.13 59.39
N LYS A 22 -11.84 -9.46 59.41
CA LYS A 22 -10.67 -10.28 59.07
C LYS A 22 -10.44 -10.25 57.54
N VAL A 23 -9.18 -10.54 57.13
CA VAL A 23 -8.75 -10.51 55.73
C VAL A 23 -9.48 -11.57 54.89
N ASP A 24 -9.61 -12.77 55.41
CA ASP A 24 -10.29 -13.92 54.83
C ASP A 24 -11.78 -13.65 54.57
N GLU A 25 -12.49 -13.02 55.49
CA GLU A 25 -13.87 -12.62 55.35
C GLU A 25 -14.07 -11.63 54.20
N ILE A 26 -13.18 -10.61 54.09
CA ILE A 26 -13.23 -9.59 53.07
C ILE A 26 -12.87 -10.17 51.70
N ALA A 27 -11.87 -11.05 51.65
CA ALA A 27 -11.44 -11.73 50.44
C ALA A 27 -12.56 -12.62 49.87
N SER A 28 -13.21 -13.41 50.75
CA SER A 28 -14.32 -14.27 50.40
C SER A 28 -15.51 -13.48 49.89
N ALA A 29 -15.90 -12.39 50.55
CA ALA A 29 -17.04 -11.55 50.16
C ALA A 29 -16.90 -10.93 48.76
N LEU A 30 -15.66 -10.61 48.36
CA LEU A 30 -15.36 -10.03 47.06
C LEU A 30 -14.86 -11.06 46.02
N ARG A 31 -14.72 -12.32 46.40
CA ARG A 31 -14.10 -13.40 45.61
C ARG A 31 -12.75 -13.00 45.05
N ILE A 32 -11.86 -12.48 45.90
CA ILE A 32 -10.52 -12.04 45.55
C ILE A 32 -9.48 -12.72 46.47
N ASN A 33 -8.21 -12.67 46.06
CA ASN A 33 -7.14 -13.21 46.89
C ASN A 33 -6.86 -12.30 48.10
N GLU A 34 -6.60 -12.88 49.25
CA GLU A 34 -6.25 -12.19 50.50
C GLU A 34 -5.09 -11.19 50.34
N LYS A 35 -4.06 -11.57 49.57
CA LYS A 35 -2.95 -10.66 49.22
C LYS A 35 -3.42 -9.36 48.59
N THR A 36 -4.59 -9.36 47.93
CA THR A 36 -5.18 -8.15 47.33
C THR A 36 -5.76 -7.24 48.41
N VAL A 37 -6.36 -7.82 49.45
CA VAL A 37 -6.87 -7.10 50.61
C VAL A 37 -5.71 -6.46 51.38
N ASP A 38 -4.67 -7.23 51.68
CA ASP A 38 -3.45 -6.74 52.39
C ASP A 38 -2.75 -5.62 51.60
N ARG A 39 -2.64 -5.81 50.30
CA ARG A 39 -2.08 -4.78 49.41
C ARG A 39 -2.81 -3.43 49.54
N TRP A 40 -4.12 -3.42 49.46
CA TRP A 40 -4.89 -2.17 49.53
C TRP A 40 -4.96 -1.58 50.92
N TRP A 41 -4.92 -2.44 51.96
CA TRP A 41 -4.77 -2.03 53.33
C TRP A 41 -3.41 -1.35 53.58
N SER A 42 -2.33 -1.95 53.11
CA SER A 42 -0.98 -1.37 53.18
C SER A 42 -0.86 -0.03 52.45
N VAL A 43 -1.46 0.06 51.23
CA VAL A 43 -1.50 1.31 50.45
C VAL A 43 -2.25 2.41 51.24
N TYR A 44 -3.38 2.08 51.84
CA TYR A 44 -4.13 3.02 52.65
C TYR A 44 -3.33 3.48 53.90
N ARG A 45 -2.70 2.58 54.58
CA ARG A 45 -1.86 2.93 55.77
C ARG A 45 -0.70 3.86 55.43
N LYS A 46 -0.12 3.73 54.24
CA LYS A 46 0.99 4.58 53.76
C LYS A 46 0.56 5.91 53.16
N GLN A 47 -0.55 5.94 52.45
CA GLN A 47 -0.93 7.07 51.57
C GLN A 47 -2.37 7.57 51.79
N GLY A 48 -3.07 7.02 52.78
CA GLY A 48 -4.48 7.36 53.04
C GLY A 48 -5.41 7.03 51.84
N TRP A 49 -6.55 7.68 51.81
CA TRP A 49 -7.57 7.51 50.78
C TRP A 49 -7.07 7.93 49.40
N ALA A 50 -6.10 8.82 49.30
CA ALA A 50 -5.51 9.26 48.06
C ALA A 50 -4.74 8.14 47.33
N GLY A 51 -4.12 7.22 48.08
CA GLY A 51 -3.40 6.08 47.54
C GLY A 51 -4.27 5.05 46.85
N LEU A 52 -5.58 5.03 47.14
CA LEU A 52 -6.54 4.12 46.53
C LEU A 52 -7.01 4.56 45.14
N GLN A 53 -6.68 5.76 44.72
CA GLN A 53 -7.06 6.30 43.40
C GLN A 53 -6.57 5.40 42.29
N VAL A 54 -7.38 5.23 41.27
CA VAL A 54 -7.02 4.47 40.07
C VAL A 54 -6.08 5.33 39.24
N LYS A 55 -4.79 5.02 39.29
CA LYS A 55 -3.81 5.69 38.40
C LYS A 55 -4.12 5.34 36.95
N SER A 56 -4.17 6.33 36.08
CA SER A 56 -4.29 6.12 34.65
C SER A 56 -3.16 5.19 34.18
N ARG A 57 -3.52 4.09 33.51
CA ARG A 57 -2.55 3.18 32.87
C ARG A 57 -1.94 3.78 31.60
N ARG A 58 -2.23 5.04 31.28
CA ARG A 58 -1.61 5.70 30.14
C ARG A 58 -0.10 5.71 30.35
N ASN A 59 0.58 5.01 29.46
CA ASN A 59 2.03 5.02 29.44
C ASN A 59 2.51 6.48 29.28
N ARG A 60 3.22 7.01 30.29
CA ARG A 60 3.73 8.39 30.27
C ARG A 60 4.77 8.61 29.16
N SER A 61 5.31 7.53 28.58
CA SER A 61 6.27 7.56 27.48
C SER A 61 5.62 7.53 26.09
N TYR A 62 4.31 7.77 25.96
CA TYR A 62 3.69 7.87 24.64
C TYR A 62 4.27 9.09 23.91
N ARG A 63 5.25 8.84 23.06
CA ARG A 63 5.82 9.86 22.18
C ARG A 63 4.71 10.32 21.23
N ARG A 64 4.36 11.60 21.31
CA ARG A 64 3.44 12.22 20.35
C ARG A 64 4.12 12.22 18.99
N THR A 65 3.37 11.91 17.94
CA THR A 65 3.87 12.09 16.57
C THR A 65 4.18 13.58 16.36
N PRO A 66 5.38 13.94 15.90
CA PRO A 66 5.75 15.33 15.62
C PRO A 66 4.78 15.98 14.62
N GLU A 67 4.57 17.26 14.78
CA GLU A 67 3.65 18.02 13.90
C GLU A 67 4.13 17.98 12.45
N SER A 68 5.44 18.07 12.17
CA SER A 68 6.01 17.95 10.84
C SER A 68 5.61 16.65 10.14
N THR A 69 5.65 15.53 10.87
CA THR A 69 5.21 14.22 10.36
C THR A 69 3.69 14.20 10.09
N ILE A 70 2.90 14.82 10.96
CA ILE A 70 1.43 14.91 10.77
C ILE A 70 1.14 15.70 9.50
N GLN A 71 1.75 16.88 9.33
CA GLN A 71 1.55 17.73 8.15
C GLN A 71 1.96 17.03 6.86
N LEU A 72 3.10 16.30 6.85
CA LEU A 72 3.51 15.53 5.70
C LEU A 72 2.48 14.43 5.36
N VAL A 73 1.96 13.70 6.35
CA VAL A 73 0.90 12.68 6.14
C VAL A 73 -0.34 13.30 5.51
N LEU A 74 -0.78 14.46 6.02
CA LEU A 74 -1.96 15.15 5.50
C LEU A 74 -1.73 15.70 4.08
N HIS A 75 -0.54 16.24 3.81
CA HIS A 75 -0.13 16.70 2.47
C HIS A 75 -0.16 15.55 1.46
N LEU A 76 0.53 14.44 1.75
CA LEU A 76 0.55 13.27 0.87
C LEU A 76 -0.86 12.70 0.60
N ARG A 77 -1.74 12.76 1.58
CA ARG A 77 -3.13 12.34 1.41
C ARG A 77 -3.93 13.26 0.48
N ARG A 78 -3.76 14.57 0.63
CA ARG A 78 -4.51 15.57 -0.16
C ARG A 78 -4.00 15.65 -1.59
N GLU A 79 -2.68 15.79 -1.75
CA GLU A 79 -2.06 16.04 -3.06
C GLU A 79 -1.88 14.76 -3.91
N ARG A 80 -1.64 13.62 -3.25
CA ARG A 80 -1.32 12.36 -3.94
C ARG A 80 -2.37 11.28 -3.77
N LEU A 81 -3.42 11.53 -3.01
CA LEU A 81 -4.51 10.59 -2.67
C LEU A 81 -4.01 9.27 -2.05
N TRP A 82 -2.82 9.25 -1.45
CA TRP A 82 -2.23 8.03 -0.93
C TRP A 82 -2.97 7.49 0.31
N GLY A 83 -3.13 6.18 0.35
CA GLY A 83 -3.65 5.48 1.52
C GLY A 83 -2.57 5.23 2.58
N PRO A 84 -2.97 4.85 3.83
CA PRO A 84 -2.06 4.71 4.97
C PRO A 84 -0.84 3.82 4.71
N ASN A 85 -1.01 2.69 4.02
CA ASN A 85 0.08 1.76 3.75
C ASN A 85 1.13 2.34 2.79
N ARG A 86 0.69 3.10 1.77
CA ARG A 86 1.62 3.75 0.85
C ARG A 86 2.38 4.88 1.51
N ILE A 87 1.70 5.66 2.35
CA ILE A 87 2.34 6.72 3.15
C ILE A 87 3.37 6.10 4.11
N GLU A 88 3.05 4.99 4.79
CA GLU A 88 4.00 4.26 5.63
C GLU A 88 5.24 3.85 4.83
N GLY A 89 5.04 3.21 3.68
CA GLY A 89 6.14 2.81 2.79
C GLY A 89 7.00 3.98 2.34
N TYR A 90 6.40 5.11 1.97
CA TYR A 90 7.12 6.34 1.64
C TYR A 90 7.94 6.87 2.82
N LEU A 91 7.33 6.94 4.01
CA LEU A 91 8.04 7.42 5.21
C LEU A 91 9.26 6.54 5.55
N HIS A 92 9.19 5.24 5.27
CA HIS A 92 10.29 4.31 5.52
C HIS A 92 11.41 4.42 4.48
N ASN A 93 11.06 4.55 3.21
CA ASN A 93 12.02 4.44 2.11
C ASN A 93 12.58 5.79 1.66
N TYR A 94 11.80 6.87 1.74
CA TYR A 94 12.12 8.13 1.05
C TYR A 94 12.06 9.39 1.93
N ALA A 95 11.37 9.35 3.07
CA ALA A 95 11.29 10.54 3.92
C ALA A 95 12.67 10.86 4.54
N SER A 96 12.94 12.15 4.74
CA SER A 96 14.16 12.62 5.39
C SER A 96 14.29 12.04 6.81
N SER A 97 15.50 12.02 7.35
CA SER A 97 15.80 11.54 8.71
C SER A 97 15.08 12.33 9.81
N GLU A 98 14.68 13.56 9.53
CA GLU A 98 13.93 14.43 10.45
C GLU A 98 12.47 14.01 10.63
N ILE A 99 11.93 13.27 9.67
CA ILE A 99 10.56 12.77 9.71
C ILE A 99 10.48 11.47 10.50
N THR A 100 9.64 11.44 11.53
CA THR A 100 9.44 10.24 12.35
C THR A 100 8.70 9.17 11.56
N ARG A 101 9.29 7.99 11.46
CA ARG A 101 8.65 6.81 10.87
C ARG A 101 7.53 6.32 11.77
N ILE A 102 6.32 6.25 11.23
CA ILE A 102 5.11 5.84 11.94
C ILE A 102 4.35 4.78 11.15
N SER A 103 3.67 3.88 11.88
CA SER A 103 2.93 2.79 11.26
C SER A 103 1.65 3.26 10.55
N HIS A 104 1.18 2.48 9.57
CA HIS A 104 -0.09 2.73 8.86
C HIS A 104 -1.28 2.88 9.80
N ARG A 105 -1.27 2.20 10.97
CA ARG A 105 -2.33 2.35 12.00
C ARG A 105 -2.32 3.75 12.62
N THR A 106 -1.14 4.33 12.85
CA THR A 106 -1.00 5.70 13.36
C THR A 106 -1.41 6.69 12.27
N ILE A 107 -0.95 6.48 11.03
CA ILE A 107 -1.35 7.29 9.86
C ILE A 107 -2.88 7.27 9.70
N HIS A 108 -3.50 6.10 9.76
CA HIS A 108 -4.96 5.97 9.67
C HIS A 108 -5.69 6.78 10.75
N LYS A 109 -5.20 6.76 12.00
CA LYS A 109 -5.76 7.58 13.09
C LYS A 109 -5.62 9.08 12.82
N ILE A 110 -4.49 9.52 12.25
CA ILE A 110 -4.27 10.91 11.84
C ILE A 110 -5.30 11.30 10.78
N LEU A 111 -5.48 10.46 9.74
CA LEU A 111 -6.45 10.70 8.67
C LEU A 111 -7.91 10.73 9.17
N ILE A 112 -8.29 9.84 10.10
CA ILE A 112 -9.61 9.87 10.75
C ILE A 112 -9.82 11.20 11.46
N LYS A 113 -8.84 11.64 12.27
CA LYS A 113 -8.94 12.92 13.01
C LYS A 113 -9.07 14.11 12.09
N ALA A 114 -8.50 14.05 10.90
CA ALA A 114 -8.58 15.10 9.88
C ALA A 114 -9.80 14.96 8.94
N GLY A 115 -10.66 13.94 9.10
CA GLY A 115 -11.79 13.69 8.19
C GLY A 115 -11.39 13.17 6.81
N LEU A 116 -10.15 12.67 6.64
CA LEU A 116 -9.56 12.26 5.35
C LEU A 116 -9.46 10.73 5.19
N ASN A 117 -10.21 9.96 5.96
CA ASN A 117 -10.15 8.50 5.98
C ASN A 117 -11.03 7.79 4.94
N ASN A 118 -11.79 8.52 4.13
CA ASN A 118 -12.65 7.93 3.11
C ASN A 118 -11.79 7.15 2.08
N PRO A 119 -12.11 5.86 1.80
CA PRO A 119 -11.40 5.11 0.80
C PRO A 119 -11.70 5.68 -0.60
N ILE A 120 -10.66 5.96 -1.37
CA ILE A 120 -10.78 6.42 -2.77
C ILE A 120 -11.28 5.29 -3.66
N VAL A 121 -10.89 4.05 -3.31
CA VAL A 121 -11.31 2.83 -4.00
C VAL A 121 -11.75 1.81 -2.96
N LYS A 122 -12.94 1.22 -3.14
CA LYS A 122 -13.38 0.12 -2.27
C LYS A 122 -12.42 -1.07 -2.42
N PRO A 123 -11.83 -1.59 -1.33
CA PRO A 123 -10.92 -2.72 -1.41
C PRO A 123 -11.68 -3.96 -1.91
N ARG A 124 -11.22 -4.56 -3.01
CA ARG A 124 -11.72 -5.86 -3.48
C ARG A 124 -10.94 -6.95 -2.73
N ARG A 125 -11.62 -7.82 -1.97
CA ARG A 125 -10.99 -9.00 -1.37
C ARG A 125 -10.56 -9.95 -2.49
N ILE A 126 -9.26 -10.09 -2.69
CA ILE A 126 -8.67 -11.07 -3.62
C ILE A 126 -8.12 -12.21 -2.74
N TRP A 127 -8.77 -13.38 -2.82
CA TRP A 127 -8.34 -14.58 -2.10
C TRP A 127 -7.29 -15.32 -2.94
N GLY A 128 -6.13 -15.63 -2.33
CA GLY A 128 -5.30 -16.79 -2.66
C GLY A 128 -4.67 -16.91 -4.05
N LYS A 129 -4.51 -15.84 -4.84
CA LYS A 129 -3.79 -15.93 -6.11
C LYS A 129 -2.27 -15.90 -5.88
N ARG A 130 -1.55 -16.95 -6.33
CA ARG A 130 -0.09 -16.95 -6.40
C ARG A 130 0.34 -15.75 -7.24
N ARG A 131 1.18 -14.89 -6.69
CA ARG A 131 1.80 -13.80 -7.46
C ARG A 131 2.86 -14.44 -8.36
N PHE A 132 2.66 -14.34 -9.65
CA PHE A 132 3.69 -14.59 -10.63
C PHE A 132 4.49 -13.31 -10.80
N GLU A 133 5.82 -13.41 -10.78
CA GLU A 133 6.74 -12.29 -10.94
C GLU A 133 8.00 -12.79 -11.61
N ARG A 134 8.44 -12.07 -12.63
CA ARG A 134 9.72 -12.35 -13.30
C ARG A 134 10.88 -11.93 -12.39
N PRO A 135 12.04 -12.64 -12.48
CA PRO A 135 13.17 -12.36 -11.60
C PRO A 135 13.87 -11.03 -11.89
N HIS A 136 13.84 -10.56 -13.13
CA HIS A 136 14.61 -9.41 -13.60
C HIS A 136 13.78 -8.45 -14.45
N SER A 137 14.18 -7.18 -14.45
CA SER A 137 13.68 -6.17 -15.37
C SER A 137 13.99 -6.58 -16.81
N ASN A 138 13.11 -6.23 -17.74
CA ASN A 138 13.16 -6.63 -19.15
C ASN A 138 12.98 -8.14 -19.43
N SER A 139 12.77 -8.99 -18.43
CA SER A 139 12.41 -10.40 -18.71
C SER A 139 11.03 -10.54 -19.36
N LEU A 140 10.09 -9.69 -18.98
CA LEU A 140 8.72 -9.67 -19.52
C LEU A 140 8.10 -8.29 -19.40
N TRP A 141 7.60 -7.76 -20.52
CA TRP A 141 6.67 -6.64 -20.48
C TRP A 141 5.23 -7.12 -20.69
N GLN A 142 4.29 -6.59 -19.94
CA GLN A 142 2.86 -6.75 -20.18
C GLN A 142 2.40 -5.59 -21.07
N ALA A 143 1.60 -5.86 -22.09
CA ALA A 143 1.03 -4.84 -22.96
C ALA A 143 -0.49 -4.98 -23.01
N ASP A 144 -1.17 -3.85 -22.94
CA ASP A 144 -2.64 -3.82 -23.01
C ASP A 144 -3.14 -2.44 -23.46
N TYR A 145 -4.30 -2.45 -24.10
CA TYR A 145 -5.06 -1.26 -24.47
C TYR A 145 -6.20 -1.02 -23.49
N LYS A 146 -6.36 0.23 -23.07
CA LYS A 146 -7.47 0.65 -22.23
C LYS A 146 -8.19 1.84 -22.85
N LEU A 147 -9.51 1.77 -22.94
CA LEU A 147 -10.35 2.93 -23.22
C LEU A 147 -10.36 3.85 -21.99
N THR A 148 -9.99 5.11 -22.17
CA THR A 148 -9.99 6.14 -21.12
C THR A 148 -11.38 6.75 -20.96
N GLU A 149 -11.57 7.56 -19.92
CA GLU A 149 -12.83 8.31 -19.69
C GLU A 149 -13.05 9.44 -20.73
N GLN A 150 -12.01 9.82 -21.47
CA GLN A 150 -12.06 10.80 -22.56
C GLN A 150 -12.34 10.16 -23.92
N ASP A 151 -12.76 8.91 -23.96
CA ASP A 151 -13.05 8.14 -25.20
C ASP A 151 -11.82 7.98 -26.10
N GLU A 152 -10.63 7.95 -25.51
CA GLU A 152 -9.37 7.71 -26.20
C GLU A 152 -8.77 6.36 -25.75
N TRP A 153 -7.97 5.74 -26.61
CA TRP A 153 -7.31 4.46 -26.33
C TRP A 153 -5.87 4.66 -25.85
N MET A 154 -5.61 4.21 -24.63
CA MET A 154 -4.27 4.19 -24.05
C MET A 154 -3.63 2.83 -24.27
N ILE A 155 -2.51 2.78 -25.01
CA ILE A 155 -1.58 1.64 -25.03
C ILE A 155 -0.51 1.84 -23.95
N SER A 156 -0.18 0.77 -23.24
CA SER A 156 0.88 0.80 -22.23
C SER A 156 1.69 -0.49 -22.24
N PHE A 157 2.99 -0.35 -21.99
CA PHE A 157 3.89 -1.45 -21.65
C PHE A 157 4.27 -1.33 -20.18
N LEU A 158 4.26 -2.43 -19.46
CA LEU A 158 4.62 -2.50 -18.04
C LEU A 158 5.61 -3.62 -17.80
N ASP A 159 6.76 -3.31 -17.24
CA ASP A 159 7.73 -4.30 -16.82
C ASP A 159 7.21 -5.14 -15.65
N ASP A 160 7.20 -6.46 -15.82
CA ASP A 160 6.60 -7.40 -14.88
C ASP A 160 7.32 -7.43 -13.53
N HIS A 161 8.64 -7.21 -13.51
CA HIS A 161 9.44 -7.22 -12.29
C HIS A 161 9.32 -5.90 -11.52
N SER A 162 9.70 -4.80 -12.13
CA SER A 162 9.80 -3.48 -11.49
C SER A 162 8.50 -2.70 -11.42
N ARG A 163 7.49 -3.04 -12.24
CA ARG A 163 6.27 -2.24 -12.47
C ARG A 163 6.53 -0.93 -13.22
N PHE A 164 7.73 -0.75 -13.75
CA PHE A 164 8.08 0.40 -14.55
C PHE A 164 7.25 0.42 -15.85
N ILE A 165 6.89 1.59 -16.31
CA ILE A 165 6.20 1.82 -17.59
C ILE A 165 7.23 2.34 -18.60
N PRO A 166 7.83 1.47 -19.44
CA PRO A 166 8.77 1.90 -20.48
C PRO A 166 8.08 2.66 -21.60
N GLY A 167 6.79 2.43 -21.82
CA GLY A 167 6.01 3.15 -22.82
C GLY A 167 4.55 3.23 -22.48
N SER A 168 3.96 4.42 -22.66
CA SER A 168 2.52 4.60 -22.62
C SER A 168 2.12 5.82 -23.45
N ARG A 169 1.07 5.67 -24.25
CA ARG A 169 0.58 6.73 -25.13
C ARG A 169 -0.91 6.60 -25.36
N VAL A 170 -1.56 7.74 -25.61
CA VAL A 170 -2.99 7.83 -25.89
C VAL A 170 -3.20 8.09 -27.38
N HIS A 171 -4.19 7.43 -27.98
CA HIS A 171 -4.58 7.52 -29.39
C HIS A 171 -6.10 7.46 -29.54
N HIS A 172 -6.62 7.95 -30.65
CA HIS A 172 -8.06 7.84 -30.95
C HIS A 172 -8.50 6.39 -31.22
N ASN A 173 -7.60 5.56 -31.79
CA ASN A 173 -7.93 4.18 -32.17
C ASN A 173 -6.85 3.20 -31.69
N PRO A 174 -7.22 1.98 -31.25
CA PRO A 174 -6.29 0.93 -30.88
C PRO A 174 -5.84 0.18 -32.16
N THR A 175 -4.59 0.40 -32.60
CA THR A 175 -4.03 -0.24 -33.81
C THR A 175 -2.73 -0.96 -33.49
N ALA A 176 -2.38 -1.99 -34.28
CA ALA A 176 -1.08 -2.65 -34.19
C ALA A 176 0.08 -1.68 -34.46
N GLU A 177 -0.08 -0.78 -35.42
CA GLU A 177 0.91 0.25 -35.78
C GLU A 177 1.28 1.14 -34.58
N HIS A 178 0.27 1.65 -33.85
CA HIS A 178 0.53 2.46 -32.65
C HIS A 178 1.29 1.69 -31.56
N ALA A 179 0.95 0.40 -31.38
CA ALA A 179 1.65 -0.46 -30.42
C ALA A 179 3.09 -0.73 -30.86
N ILE A 180 3.33 -1.02 -32.14
CA ILE A 180 4.66 -1.27 -32.71
C ILE A 180 5.54 -0.03 -32.58
N LYS A 181 5.05 1.14 -32.98
CA LYS A 181 5.80 2.40 -32.88
C LYS A 181 6.19 2.74 -31.45
N LEU A 182 5.25 2.59 -30.52
CA LEU A 182 5.54 2.81 -29.10
C LEU A 182 6.54 1.78 -28.55
N LEU A 183 6.43 0.51 -28.97
CA LEU A 183 7.37 -0.54 -28.58
C LEU A 183 8.78 -0.21 -29.07
N GLU A 184 8.93 0.18 -30.34
CA GLU A 184 10.22 0.57 -30.93
C GLU A 184 10.88 1.72 -30.13
N GLU A 185 10.11 2.77 -29.84
CA GLU A 185 10.60 3.92 -29.07
C GLU A 185 10.99 3.49 -27.64
N SER A 186 10.20 2.63 -27.00
CA SER A 186 10.45 2.12 -25.64
C SER A 186 11.69 1.24 -25.60
N VAL A 187 11.88 0.36 -26.57
CA VAL A 187 13.06 -0.50 -26.69
C VAL A 187 14.33 0.33 -26.88
N ARG A 188 14.26 1.36 -27.73
CA ARG A 188 15.40 2.27 -27.95
C ARG A 188 15.83 3.00 -26.69
N GLN A 189 14.87 3.39 -25.85
CA GLN A 189 15.13 4.19 -24.65
C GLN A 189 15.49 3.35 -23.44
N TYR A 190 14.86 2.19 -23.26
CA TYR A 190 14.90 1.42 -22.00
C TYR A 190 15.46 0.01 -22.16
N GLY A 191 15.86 -0.36 -23.37
CA GLY A 191 16.33 -1.72 -23.66
C GLY A 191 15.21 -2.66 -24.08
N LYS A 192 15.60 -3.77 -24.67
CA LYS A 192 14.73 -4.77 -25.26
C LYS A 192 14.24 -5.77 -24.19
N PRO A 193 12.93 -6.06 -24.11
CA PRO A 193 12.46 -7.16 -23.26
C PRO A 193 12.71 -8.52 -23.96
N ASP A 194 12.90 -9.58 -23.17
CA ASP A 194 12.96 -10.95 -23.69
C ASP A 194 11.57 -11.38 -24.22
N GLN A 195 10.51 -10.98 -23.52
CA GLN A 195 9.14 -11.39 -23.79
C GLN A 195 8.17 -10.24 -23.68
N ILE A 196 7.11 -10.28 -24.49
CA ILE A 196 5.93 -9.41 -24.34
C ILE A 196 4.68 -10.25 -24.20
N LEU A 197 3.88 -9.98 -23.18
CA LEU A 197 2.62 -10.63 -22.90
C LEU A 197 1.46 -9.71 -23.23
N THR A 198 0.56 -10.15 -24.11
CA THR A 198 -0.67 -9.42 -24.47
C THR A 198 -1.91 -10.27 -24.22
N ASP A 199 -3.05 -9.61 -24.25
CA ASP A 199 -4.34 -10.27 -24.42
C ASP A 199 -4.56 -10.68 -25.90
N ARG A 200 -5.78 -11.15 -26.19
CA ARG A 200 -6.23 -11.50 -27.56
C ARG A 200 -6.92 -10.33 -28.26
N GLY A 201 -6.64 -9.11 -27.91
CA GLY A 201 -7.13 -7.96 -28.64
C GLY A 201 -6.77 -8.03 -30.14
N THR A 202 -7.64 -7.58 -31.01
CA THR A 202 -7.45 -7.67 -32.48
C THR A 202 -6.18 -6.97 -32.96
N GLN A 203 -5.68 -6.00 -32.22
CA GLN A 203 -4.44 -5.28 -32.46
C GLN A 203 -3.19 -6.14 -32.22
N PHE A 204 -3.30 -7.20 -31.40
CA PHE A 204 -2.20 -8.10 -31.06
C PHE A 204 -2.36 -9.50 -31.64
N TYR A 205 -3.63 -9.91 -31.91
CA TYR A 205 -3.94 -11.25 -32.35
C TYR A 205 -5.00 -11.24 -33.44
N PRO A 206 -4.74 -11.82 -34.62
CA PRO A 206 -5.67 -11.78 -35.74
C PRO A 206 -6.89 -12.68 -35.47
N ALA A 207 -8.10 -12.13 -35.69
CA ALA A 207 -9.36 -12.84 -35.47
C ALA A 207 -9.57 -14.06 -36.37
N ARG A 208 -8.91 -14.12 -37.55
CA ARG A 208 -9.05 -15.18 -38.55
C ARG A 208 -7.88 -16.16 -38.61
N GLY A 209 -7.02 -16.20 -37.59
CA GLY A 209 -5.79 -17.00 -37.58
C GLY A 209 -4.67 -16.34 -38.41
N GLY A 210 -3.47 -16.90 -38.29
CA GLY A 210 -2.26 -16.32 -38.87
C GLY A 210 -1.39 -15.61 -37.87
N ILE A 211 -0.39 -14.89 -38.32
CA ILE A 211 0.55 -14.10 -37.54
C ILE A 211 0.14 -12.64 -37.64
N SER A 212 0.05 -11.92 -36.50
CA SER A 212 -0.24 -10.49 -36.50
C SER A 212 1.00 -9.67 -36.83
N GLU A 213 0.83 -8.47 -37.39
CA GLU A 213 1.92 -7.51 -37.59
C GLU A 213 2.73 -7.25 -36.31
N PHE A 214 2.04 -7.18 -35.16
CA PHE A 214 2.71 -7.02 -33.87
C PHE A 214 3.59 -8.25 -33.53
N THR A 215 3.12 -9.47 -33.80
CA THR A 215 3.89 -10.69 -33.60
C THR A 215 5.09 -10.75 -34.54
N GLU A 216 4.90 -10.43 -35.82
CA GLU A 216 5.99 -10.38 -36.82
C GLU A 216 7.07 -9.37 -36.39
N PHE A 217 6.66 -8.18 -35.96
CA PHE A 217 7.60 -7.18 -35.46
C PHE A 217 8.39 -7.68 -34.23
N CYS A 218 7.70 -8.25 -33.25
CA CYS A 218 8.35 -8.82 -32.06
C CYS A 218 9.39 -9.89 -32.45
N THR A 219 8.98 -10.85 -33.29
CA THR A 219 9.85 -11.97 -33.73
C THR A 219 11.06 -11.46 -34.51
N GLY A 220 10.84 -10.50 -35.43
CA GLY A 220 11.90 -9.88 -36.23
C GLY A 220 12.94 -9.13 -35.36
N ASN A 221 12.55 -8.67 -34.18
CA ASN A 221 13.43 -8.01 -33.21
C ASN A 221 13.95 -8.97 -32.09
N GLY A 222 13.70 -10.26 -32.21
CA GLY A 222 14.13 -11.26 -31.22
C GLY A 222 13.41 -11.12 -29.86
N ILE A 223 12.14 -10.72 -29.88
CA ILE A 223 11.25 -10.61 -28.72
C ILE A 223 10.20 -11.72 -28.81
N GLN A 224 10.07 -12.53 -27.78
CA GLN A 224 9.05 -13.57 -27.76
C GLN A 224 7.68 -12.96 -27.42
N HIS A 225 6.75 -13.00 -28.38
CA HIS A 225 5.37 -12.59 -28.14
C HIS A 225 4.55 -13.74 -27.53
N ILE A 226 3.95 -13.51 -26.37
CA ILE A 226 3.11 -14.46 -25.63
C ILE A 226 1.69 -13.90 -25.58
N VAL A 227 0.73 -14.66 -26.12
CA VAL A 227 -0.69 -14.29 -26.07
C VAL A 227 -1.39 -15.07 -24.95
N THR A 228 -2.10 -14.40 -24.06
CA THR A 228 -2.81 -15.06 -22.96
C THR A 228 -3.93 -15.97 -23.47
N SER A 229 -4.13 -17.11 -22.82
CA SER A 229 -5.28 -17.97 -23.08
C SER A 229 -6.56 -17.39 -22.47
N VAL A 230 -7.72 -17.62 -23.11
CA VAL A 230 -9.06 -17.12 -22.73
C VAL A 230 -9.46 -17.42 -21.26
N ARG A 231 -8.80 -18.38 -20.61
CA ARG A 231 -9.16 -18.86 -19.26
C ARG A 231 -8.17 -18.50 -18.14
N ARG A 232 -7.18 -17.61 -18.38
CA ARG A 232 -6.20 -17.22 -17.36
C ARG A 232 -6.07 -15.69 -17.23
N PRO A 233 -7.09 -14.99 -16.73
CA PRO A 233 -7.07 -13.52 -16.61
C PRO A 233 -6.06 -12.99 -15.58
N SER A 234 -5.42 -13.87 -14.79
CA SER A 234 -4.49 -13.43 -13.73
C SER A 234 -3.11 -13.03 -14.24
N THR A 235 -2.80 -13.26 -15.51
CA THR A 235 -1.46 -13.04 -16.07
C THR A 235 -1.19 -11.57 -16.41
N ILE A 236 -2.22 -10.78 -16.73
CA ILE A 236 -2.14 -9.35 -17.10
C ILE A 236 -2.52 -8.42 -15.92
N GLY A 237 -2.74 -8.97 -14.73
CA GLY A 237 -3.24 -8.21 -13.58
C GLY A 237 -2.35 -7.06 -13.09
N LYS A 238 -1.09 -6.98 -13.52
CA LYS A 238 -0.18 -5.90 -13.12
C LYS A 238 -0.43 -4.64 -13.96
N ILE A 239 -0.60 -4.80 -15.28
CA ILE A 239 -0.96 -3.68 -16.15
C ILE A 239 -2.38 -3.20 -15.88
N GLU A 240 -3.32 -4.11 -15.55
CA GLU A 240 -4.66 -3.74 -15.10
C GLU A 240 -4.61 -2.87 -13.83
N ALA A 241 -3.65 -3.12 -12.92
CA ALA A 241 -3.46 -2.28 -11.74
C ALA A 241 -2.94 -0.88 -12.07
N PHE A 242 -2.10 -0.73 -13.12
CA PHE A 242 -1.71 0.55 -13.67
C PHE A 242 -2.90 1.27 -14.29
N HIS A 243 -3.68 0.60 -15.13
CA HIS A 243 -4.89 1.14 -15.75
C HIS A 243 -5.91 1.61 -14.71
N LYS A 244 -6.06 0.84 -13.63
CA LYS A 244 -6.92 1.23 -12.51
C LYS A 244 -6.40 2.47 -11.81
N ALA A 245 -5.10 2.56 -11.55
CA ALA A 245 -4.51 3.75 -10.95
C ALA A 245 -4.67 4.97 -11.87
N TYR A 246 -4.51 4.79 -13.18
CA TYR A 246 -4.76 5.84 -14.16
C TYR A 246 -6.18 6.40 -14.03
N THR A 247 -7.20 5.56 -14.03
CA THR A 247 -8.60 5.98 -13.86
C THR A 247 -8.83 6.80 -12.58
N TYR A 248 -8.19 6.45 -11.46
CA TYR A 248 -8.47 7.09 -10.17
C TYR A 248 -7.53 8.25 -9.81
N GLU A 249 -6.35 8.32 -10.43
CA GLU A 249 -5.30 9.25 -9.99
C GLU A 249 -4.87 10.21 -11.14
N ALA A 250 -5.09 9.88 -12.44
CA ALA A 250 -4.55 10.66 -13.56
C ALA A 250 -5.11 12.09 -13.66
N TRP A 251 -6.32 12.30 -13.20
CA TRP A 251 -6.98 13.63 -13.21
C TRP A 251 -6.26 14.68 -12.35
N ILE A 252 -5.33 14.27 -11.47
CA ILE A 252 -4.48 15.18 -10.67
C ILE A 252 -3.39 15.82 -11.55
N TYR A 253 -3.06 15.21 -12.68
CA TYR A 253 -1.95 15.60 -13.55
C TYR A 253 -2.50 16.25 -14.82
N LEU A 254 -1.78 17.24 -15.35
CA LEU A 254 -2.22 17.98 -16.55
C LEU A 254 -2.12 17.14 -17.81
N THR A 255 -1.17 16.21 -17.87
CA THR A 255 -0.93 15.38 -19.05
C THR A 255 -0.75 13.91 -18.70
N HIS A 256 -1.04 13.05 -19.67
CA HIS A 256 -0.74 11.62 -19.60
C HIS A 256 0.73 11.35 -19.25
N LYS A 257 1.66 12.09 -19.87
CA LYS A 257 3.11 11.94 -19.63
C LYS A 257 3.49 12.26 -18.18
N GLU A 258 2.90 13.27 -17.59
CA GLU A 258 3.14 13.59 -16.17
C GLU A 258 2.66 12.48 -15.25
N PHE A 259 1.51 11.87 -15.53
CA PHE A 259 1.04 10.72 -14.76
C PHE A 259 2.01 9.52 -14.87
N VAL A 260 2.50 9.22 -16.08
CA VAL A 260 3.50 8.14 -16.28
C VAL A 260 4.80 8.44 -15.53
N ASN A 261 5.28 9.67 -15.56
CA ASN A 261 6.45 10.09 -14.78
C ASN A 261 6.21 9.91 -13.28
N TYR A 262 5.08 10.38 -12.79
CA TYR A 262 4.69 10.16 -11.39
C TYR A 262 4.64 8.68 -11.03
N TRP A 263 4.01 7.85 -11.87
CA TRP A 263 3.97 6.40 -11.64
C TRP A 263 5.36 5.80 -11.51
N ASN A 264 6.26 6.15 -12.41
CA ASN A 264 7.60 5.58 -12.48
C ASN A 264 8.53 6.08 -11.37
N TYR A 265 8.51 7.37 -11.07
CA TYR A 265 9.56 8.02 -10.27
C TYR A 265 9.12 8.53 -8.90
N GLU A 266 7.82 8.63 -8.64
CA GLU A 266 7.33 9.26 -7.41
C GLU A 266 6.31 8.41 -6.64
N ARG A 267 5.73 7.39 -7.27
CA ARG A 267 4.66 6.60 -6.68
C ARG A 267 5.16 5.31 -6.05
N PRO A 268 5.20 5.20 -4.68
CA PRO A 268 5.59 3.96 -4.02
C PRO A 268 4.64 2.82 -4.38
N HIS A 269 5.18 1.67 -4.82
CA HIS A 269 4.38 0.55 -5.29
C HIS A 269 4.42 -0.63 -4.33
N GLN A 270 3.25 -1.07 -3.83
CA GLN A 270 3.14 -2.14 -2.84
C GLN A 270 3.79 -3.47 -3.29
N GLY A 271 3.66 -3.81 -4.58
CA GLY A 271 4.18 -5.06 -5.12
C GLY A 271 5.71 -5.19 -5.08
N ILE A 272 6.43 -4.09 -4.95
CA ILE A 272 7.90 -4.01 -4.90
C ILE A 272 8.39 -3.37 -3.59
N GLY A 273 7.70 -3.63 -2.46
CA GLY A 273 8.14 -3.13 -1.15
C GLY A 273 8.01 -1.63 -0.96
N TYR A 274 7.10 -0.98 -1.66
CA TYR A 274 6.90 0.48 -1.66
C TYR A 274 8.11 1.27 -2.18
N LEU A 275 8.95 0.66 -3.01
CA LEU A 275 9.93 1.35 -3.81
C LEU A 275 9.27 2.02 -5.02
N TYR A 276 9.97 2.97 -5.64
CA TYR A 276 9.57 3.51 -6.94
C TYR A 276 9.89 2.50 -8.04
N PRO A 277 9.01 2.34 -9.05
CA PRO A 277 9.30 1.47 -10.20
C PRO A 277 10.65 1.72 -10.85
N ALA A 278 11.04 3.00 -11.01
CA ALA A 278 12.32 3.38 -11.59
C ALA A 278 13.51 2.90 -10.76
N ASP A 279 13.46 3.00 -9.43
CA ASP A 279 14.56 2.55 -8.56
C ASP A 279 14.84 1.05 -8.72
N VAL A 280 13.77 0.26 -8.86
CA VAL A 280 13.91 -1.19 -9.08
C VAL A 280 14.40 -1.47 -10.49
N TYR A 281 13.81 -0.82 -11.50
CA TYR A 281 14.12 -1.04 -12.90
C TYR A 281 15.59 -0.77 -13.21
N PHE A 282 16.09 0.43 -12.88
CA PHE A 282 17.46 0.82 -13.19
C PHE A 282 18.52 0.13 -12.34
N ARG A 283 18.22 -0.14 -11.06
CA ARG A 283 19.11 -0.92 -10.20
C ARG A 283 19.36 -2.32 -10.76
N ASP A 284 18.34 -2.97 -11.26
CA ASP A 284 18.42 -4.32 -11.79
C ASP A 284 19.24 -4.37 -13.09
N LEU A 285 19.06 -3.38 -13.97
CA LEU A 285 19.85 -3.28 -15.21
C LEU A 285 21.35 -3.08 -14.94
N THR A 286 21.72 -2.35 -13.88
CA THR A 286 23.14 -2.14 -13.53
C THR A 286 23.82 -3.40 -13.03
N HIS A 287 23.07 -4.35 -12.43
CA HIS A 287 23.62 -5.62 -11.94
C HIS A 287 23.77 -6.71 -13.02
N HIS A 288 23.15 -6.55 -14.18
CA HIS A 288 23.16 -7.54 -15.27
C HIS A 288 24.06 -7.12 -16.46
N SER A 289 24.69 -5.94 -16.37
CA SER A 289 25.60 -5.41 -17.40
C SER A 289 27.08 -5.65 -17.09
N GLY A 290 27.38 -6.49 -16.08
CA GLY A 290 28.72 -6.84 -15.64
C GLY A 290 29.12 -8.27 -15.94
#